data_27476c253d8d8a5cba3bfd52b24753bb
#
_entry.id   27476c253d8d8a5cba3bfd52b24753bb
#
_cell.length_a   1.000
_cell.length_b   1.000
_cell.length_c   1.000
_cell.angle_alpha   90.00
_cell.angle_beta   90.00
_cell.angle_gamma   90.00
#
_symmetry.space_group_name_H-M   'P 1'
#
loop_
_entity.id
_entity.type
_entity.pdbx_description
1 polymer ?
#
loop_
_entity_poly.entity_id
_entity_poly.type
_entity_poly.pdbx_seq_one_letter_code
_entity_poly.pdbx_strand_id
1 'polypeptide(L)'
;APTGRPENWSLIEEARASFYPERSGDLLLLLKPNVMAIPEQAVMGAVATHGSPWDMDRRVPILFWRKGMRPFEQPLGIETVDIMPSLAALIGLPVPQNEIDGRCLDLIAGDGDSCAAH
;
A
#
# COMPACT_ATOMS: atom_id res chain seq x y z
N ALA A 1 -8.79 -10.68 2.82
CA ALA A 1 -8.49 -9.40 2.16
C ALA A 1 -9.67 -8.99 1.27
N PRO A 2 -9.87 -7.68 0.97
CA PRO A 2 -10.84 -7.24 -0.02
C PRO A 2 -10.51 -7.82 -1.40
N THR A 3 -11.54 -8.02 -2.21
CA THR A 3 -11.38 -8.49 -3.60
C THR A 3 -11.45 -7.33 -4.58
N GLY A 4 -10.78 -7.44 -5.71
CA GLY A 4 -10.77 -6.41 -6.74
C GLY A 4 -9.60 -5.42 -6.62
N ARG A 5 -9.64 -4.39 -7.47
CA ARG A 5 -8.57 -3.39 -7.54
C ARG A 5 -8.68 -2.39 -6.40
N PRO A 6 -7.59 -2.03 -5.72
CA PRO A 6 -7.59 -1.11 -4.59
C PRO A 6 -8.23 0.25 -4.87
N GLU A 7 -8.13 0.75 -6.10
CA GLU A 7 -8.71 2.02 -6.52
C GLU A 7 -10.25 2.02 -6.56
N ASN A 8 -10.88 0.85 -6.51
CA ASN A 8 -12.32 0.68 -6.54
C ASN A 8 -12.92 0.24 -5.20
N TRP A 9 -12.11 0.15 -4.15
CA TRP A 9 -12.60 -0.29 -2.86
C TRP A 9 -13.52 0.75 -2.22
N SER A 10 -14.59 0.26 -1.62
CA SER A 10 -15.42 1.06 -0.72
C SER A 10 -14.69 1.33 0.60
N LEU A 11 -15.11 2.35 1.33
CA LEU A 11 -14.55 2.67 2.64
C LEU A 11 -14.49 1.46 3.61
N ILE A 12 -15.49 0.57 3.53
CA ILE A 12 -15.53 -0.65 4.36
C ILE A 12 -14.46 -1.64 3.91
N GLU A 13 -14.24 -1.79 2.60
CA GLU A 13 -13.18 -2.66 2.07
C GLU A 13 -11.80 -2.12 2.41
N GLU A 14 -11.63 -0.81 2.36
CA GLU A 14 -10.42 -0.13 2.80
C GLU A 14 -10.13 -0.37 4.29
N ALA A 15 -11.14 -0.24 5.15
CA ALA A 15 -11.01 -0.57 6.56
C ALA A 15 -10.69 -2.06 6.79
N ARG A 16 -11.31 -2.95 6.02
CA ARG A 16 -11.04 -4.40 6.07
C ARG A 16 -9.62 -4.77 5.65
N ALA A 17 -9.00 -4.02 4.75
CA ALA A 17 -7.61 -4.25 4.35
C ALA A 17 -6.62 -4.07 5.52
N SER A 18 -6.99 -3.29 6.52
CA SER A 18 -6.19 -3.07 7.74
C SER A 18 -6.57 -3.97 8.91
N PHE A 19 -7.58 -4.82 8.76
CA PHE A 19 -8.06 -5.69 9.83
C PHE A 19 -7.17 -6.92 10.01
N TYR A 20 -6.74 -7.13 11.25
CA TYR A 20 -6.00 -8.32 11.66
C TYR A 20 -6.66 -8.92 12.90
N PRO A 21 -7.23 -10.16 12.85
CA PRO A 21 -8.08 -10.71 13.92
C PRO A 21 -7.46 -10.69 15.33
N GLU A 22 -6.16 -10.93 15.42
CA GLU A 22 -5.46 -11.02 16.71
C GLU A 22 -5.03 -9.66 17.30
N ARG A 23 -5.16 -8.57 16.52
CA ARG A 23 -4.67 -7.23 16.90
C ARG A 23 -5.70 -6.13 16.73
N SER A 24 -6.75 -6.38 15.96
CA SER A 24 -7.82 -5.41 15.78
C SER A 24 -8.82 -5.49 16.92
N GLY A 25 -9.37 -4.35 17.32
CA GLY A 25 -10.47 -4.31 18.29
C GLY A 25 -11.78 -4.81 17.68
N ASP A 26 -12.76 -5.07 18.54
CA ASP A 26 -14.10 -5.53 18.15
C ASP A 26 -14.89 -4.46 17.39
N LEU A 27 -14.55 -3.19 17.61
CA LEU A 27 -15.19 -2.03 16.98
C LEU A 27 -14.13 -1.14 16.35
N LEU A 28 -14.33 -0.80 15.08
CA LEU A 28 -13.52 0.18 14.36
C LEU A 28 -14.36 1.44 14.12
N LEU A 29 -13.93 2.55 14.71
CA LEU A 29 -14.57 3.85 14.50
C LEU A 29 -13.97 4.54 13.28
N LEU A 30 -14.80 4.73 12.25
CA LEU A 30 -14.42 5.48 11.06
C LEU A 30 -14.93 6.91 11.18
N LEU A 31 -14.01 7.86 11.29
CA LEU A 31 -14.34 9.28 11.34
C LEU A 31 -14.65 9.79 9.91
N LYS A 32 -15.36 10.91 9.83
CA LYS A 32 -15.59 11.60 8.56
C LYS A 32 -14.26 12.08 7.94
N PRO A 33 -14.21 12.28 6.62
CA PRO A 33 -13.01 12.85 5.99
C PRO A 33 -12.63 14.19 6.64
N ASN A 34 -11.34 14.44 6.79
CA ASN A 34 -10.78 15.63 7.43
C ASN A 34 -11.15 15.80 8.92
N VAL A 35 -11.57 14.74 9.59
CA VAL A 35 -11.84 14.74 11.03
C VAL A 35 -10.82 13.85 11.73
N MET A 36 -10.17 14.39 12.75
CA MET A 36 -9.22 13.68 13.60
C MET A 36 -9.71 13.66 15.05
N ALA A 37 -9.53 12.54 15.73
CA ALA A 37 -9.71 12.46 17.17
C ALA A 37 -8.45 12.98 17.87
N ILE A 38 -8.32 14.30 18.02
CA ILE A 38 -7.22 14.90 18.75
C ILE A 38 -7.74 15.37 20.11
N PRO A 39 -7.04 15.11 21.22
CA PRO A 39 -7.37 15.73 22.50
C PRO A 39 -7.33 17.25 22.39
N GLU A 40 -8.26 17.94 23.07
CA GLU A 40 -8.39 19.40 23.04
C GLU A 40 -7.10 20.15 23.44
N GLN A 41 -6.24 19.48 24.19
CA GLN A 41 -4.86 19.91 24.46
C GLN A 41 -3.90 19.02 23.67
N ALA A 42 -3.66 19.38 22.42
CA ALA A 42 -2.60 18.77 21.63
C ALA A 42 -1.24 19.22 22.21
N VAL A 43 -0.74 18.44 23.13
CA VAL A 43 0.44 18.75 23.97
C VAL A 43 1.74 18.83 23.17
N MET A 44 1.76 18.56 21.88
CA MET A 44 2.99 18.47 21.09
C MET A 44 2.92 19.18 19.73
N GLY A 45 1.99 20.08 19.52
CA GLY A 45 1.99 20.89 18.28
C GLY A 45 1.73 20.09 16.99
N ALA A 46 1.26 18.86 17.07
CA ALA A 46 0.88 18.09 15.88
C ALA A 46 -0.35 18.71 15.22
N VAL A 47 -0.17 19.27 14.03
CA VAL A 47 -1.21 19.90 13.23
C VAL A 47 -1.77 18.98 12.13
N ALA A 48 -1.19 17.79 12.00
CA ALA A 48 -1.59 16.80 11.02
C ALA A 48 -1.34 15.38 11.54
N THR A 49 -2.11 14.43 11.05
CA THR A 49 -1.91 12.99 11.29
C THR A 49 -2.28 12.21 10.04
N HIS A 50 -2.04 10.92 10.06
CA HIS A 50 -2.37 9.96 9.01
C HIS A 50 -2.99 8.71 9.64
N GLY A 51 -3.41 7.74 8.80
CA GLY A 51 -3.90 6.44 9.27
C GLY A 51 -5.40 6.29 9.17
N SER A 52 -6.08 7.18 8.47
CA SER A 52 -7.49 6.97 8.13
C SER A 52 -7.63 6.07 6.89
N PRO A 53 -8.79 5.41 6.69
CA PRO A 53 -9.04 4.65 5.48
C PRO A 53 -9.44 5.51 4.27
N TRP A 54 -9.46 6.83 4.41
CA TRP A 54 -9.81 7.73 3.32
C TRP A 54 -8.69 7.87 2.29
N ASP A 55 -9.06 8.05 1.02
CA ASP A 55 -8.14 8.17 -0.11
C ASP A 55 -7.00 9.16 0.11
N MET A 56 -7.24 10.26 0.82
CA MET A 56 -6.22 11.26 1.14
C MET A 56 -5.06 10.72 1.97
N ASP A 57 -5.29 9.67 2.76
CA ASP A 57 -4.27 9.02 3.57
C ASP A 57 -3.73 7.75 2.92
N ARG A 58 -4.50 7.15 2.02
CA ARG A 58 -4.16 5.86 1.41
C ARG A 58 -3.49 6.00 0.04
N ARG A 59 -3.90 6.98 -0.76
CA ARG A 59 -3.35 7.18 -2.11
C ARG A 59 -2.08 8.02 -2.04
N VAL A 60 -0.97 7.33 -2.01
CA VAL A 60 0.37 7.93 -1.99
C VAL A 60 1.20 7.38 -3.14
N PRO A 61 2.12 8.17 -3.71
CA PRO A 61 3.02 7.67 -4.74
C PRO A 61 3.99 6.65 -4.16
N ILE A 62 4.32 5.62 -4.94
CA ILE A 62 5.44 4.73 -4.69
C ILE A 62 6.49 4.98 -5.76
N LEU A 63 7.73 5.27 -5.35
CA LEU A 63 8.85 5.51 -6.23
C LEU A 63 9.91 4.44 -6.04
N PHE A 64 10.24 3.72 -7.11
CA PHE A 64 11.40 2.84 -7.17
C PHE A 64 12.53 3.54 -7.91
N TRP A 65 13.72 3.54 -7.31
CA TRP A 65 14.91 4.14 -7.93
C TRP A 65 16.15 3.29 -7.72
N ARG A 66 16.91 3.13 -8.76
CA ARG A 66 18.29 2.59 -8.72
C ARG A 66 19.12 3.17 -9.84
N LYS A 67 20.44 3.14 -9.68
CA LYS A 67 21.37 3.59 -10.73
C LYS A 67 21.17 2.78 -12.02
N GLY A 68 21.03 3.48 -13.14
CA GLY A 68 20.84 2.88 -14.46
C GLY A 68 19.40 2.49 -14.81
N MET A 69 18.46 2.74 -13.93
CA MET A 69 17.05 2.52 -14.23
C MET A 69 16.53 3.59 -15.19
N ARG A 70 15.83 3.18 -16.25
CA ARG A 70 15.14 4.12 -17.14
C ARG A 70 13.83 4.55 -16.50
N PRO A 71 13.48 5.85 -16.56
CA PRO A 71 12.23 6.34 -15.97
C PRO A 71 11.02 5.84 -16.77
N PHE A 72 9.96 5.48 -16.06
CA PHE A 72 8.64 5.24 -16.61
C PHE A 72 7.61 5.43 -15.49
N GLU A 73 6.35 5.60 -15.85
CA GLU A 73 5.23 5.70 -14.93
C GLU A 73 4.24 4.58 -15.20
N GLN A 74 3.64 4.07 -14.14
CA GLN A 74 2.63 3.04 -14.17
C GLN A 74 1.40 3.57 -13.38
N PRO A 75 0.28 3.89 -14.07
CA PRO A 75 -0.86 4.57 -13.45
C PRO A 75 -1.83 3.65 -12.72
N LEU A 76 -1.62 2.33 -12.75
CA LEU A 76 -2.52 1.38 -12.09
C LEU A 76 -2.34 1.40 -10.58
N GLY A 77 -3.44 1.19 -9.85
CA GLY A 77 -3.41 1.04 -8.40
C GLY A 77 -2.53 -0.13 -7.98
N ILE A 78 -1.64 0.13 -7.04
CA ILE A 78 -0.75 -0.84 -6.41
C ILE A 78 -0.87 -0.74 -4.89
N GLU A 79 -0.41 -1.76 -4.19
CA GLU A 79 -0.45 -1.82 -2.74
C GLU A 79 0.95 -1.87 -2.14
N THR A 80 1.10 -1.41 -0.90
CA THR A 80 2.39 -1.46 -0.22
C THR A 80 2.94 -2.87 -0.04
N VAL A 81 2.08 -3.88 0.01
CA VAL A 81 2.47 -5.29 0.05
C VAL A 81 3.17 -5.75 -1.24
N ASP A 82 2.98 -5.03 -2.36
CA ASP A 82 3.62 -5.31 -3.64
C ASP A 82 5.11 -4.93 -3.66
N ILE A 83 5.57 -4.10 -2.72
CA ILE A 83 6.96 -3.60 -2.67
C ILE A 83 7.94 -4.76 -2.48
N MET A 84 7.68 -5.63 -1.51
CA MET A 84 8.61 -6.70 -1.16
C MET A 84 8.85 -7.69 -2.31
N PRO A 85 7.82 -8.29 -2.94
CA PRO A 85 8.05 -9.21 -4.06
C PRO A 85 8.69 -8.52 -5.26
N SER A 86 8.38 -7.25 -5.52
CA SER A 86 9.00 -6.48 -6.62
C SER A 86 10.49 -6.25 -6.41
N LEU A 87 10.90 -5.91 -5.19
CA LEU A 87 12.32 -5.76 -4.85
C LEU A 87 13.05 -7.10 -4.84
N ALA A 88 12.41 -8.16 -4.34
CA ALA A 88 12.97 -9.51 -4.37
C ALA A 88 13.27 -9.95 -5.81
N ALA A 89 12.34 -9.69 -6.74
CA ALA A 89 12.51 -9.96 -8.15
C ALA A 89 13.74 -9.25 -8.76
N LEU A 90 13.92 -7.96 -8.44
CA LEU A 90 15.07 -7.19 -8.93
C LEU A 90 16.44 -7.74 -8.50
N ILE A 91 16.51 -8.42 -7.36
CA ILE A 91 17.75 -9.01 -6.84
C ILE A 91 17.84 -10.52 -7.07
N GLY A 92 16.86 -11.11 -7.76
CA GLY A 92 16.83 -12.54 -8.05
C GLY A 92 16.54 -13.42 -6.82
N LEU A 93 15.87 -12.87 -5.79
CA LEU A 93 15.48 -13.62 -4.60
C LEU A 93 14.10 -14.27 -4.83
N PRO A 94 14.00 -15.62 -4.83
CA PRO A 94 12.72 -16.28 -4.98
C PRO A 94 11.83 -16.04 -3.77
N VAL A 95 10.56 -15.74 -4.02
CA VAL A 95 9.55 -15.53 -2.99
C VAL A 95 8.37 -16.47 -3.24
N PRO A 96 7.97 -17.31 -2.27
CA PRO A 96 6.82 -18.19 -2.40
C PRO A 96 5.53 -17.36 -2.52
N GLN A 97 4.94 -17.34 -3.71
CA GLN A 97 3.73 -16.52 -4.00
C GLN A 97 2.50 -16.93 -3.19
N ASN A 98 2.44 -18.16 -2.71
CA ASN A 98 1.35 -18.66 -1.85
C ASN A 98 1.49 -18.27 -0.37
N GLU A 99 2.58 -17.63 0.02
CA GLU A 99 2.86 -17.22 1.39
C GLU A 99 2.80 -15.68 1.59
N ILE A 100 2.53 -14.94 0.50
CA ILE A 100 2.50 -13.47 0.52
C ILE A 100 1.21 -12.95 -0.11
N ASP A 101 0.77 -11.78 0.33
CA ASP A 101 -0.40 -11.08 -0.23
C ASP A 101 -0.04 -10.20 -1.44
N GLY A 102 1.22 -9.77 -1.53
CA GLY A 102 1.68 -8.87 -2.59
C GLY A 102 1.98 -9.58 -3.90
N ARG A 103 1.85 -8.84 -4.99
CA ARG A 103 2.24 -9.28 -6.34
C ARG A 103 3.53 -8.60 -6.77
N CYS A 104 4.31 -9.25 -7.61
CA CYS A 104 5.45 -8.62 -8.25
C CYS A 104 4.98 -7.56 -9.25
N LEU A 105 5.56 -6.38 -9.17
CA LEU A 105 5.41 -5.29 -10.14
C LEU A 105 6.61 -5.29 -11.06
N ASP A 106 6.38 -5.25 -12.37
CA ASP A 106 7.49 -5.07 -13.31
C ASP A 106 8.08 -3.66 -13.15
N LEU A 107 9.37 -3.61 -12.83
CA LEU A 107 10.15 -2.39 -12.59
C LEU A 107 11.16 -2.10 -13.71
N ILE A 108 11.00 -2.76 -14.87
CA ILE A 108 11.85 -2.56 -16.04
C ILE A 108 11.07 -1.86 -17.14
N ALA A 109 11.60 -0.72 -17.62
CA ALA A 109 11.02 -0.01 -18.75
C ALA A 109 11.32 -0.72 -20.07
N GLY A 110 10.30 -0.90 -20.92
CA GLY A 110 10.42 -1.52 -22.26
C GLY A 110 10.09 -3.01 -22.27
N ASP A 111 10.74 -3.78 -23.11
CA ASP A 111 10.42 -5.20 -23.38
C ASP A 111 10.91 -6.17 -22.29
N GLY A 112 11.51 -5.67 -21.24
CA GLY A 112 11.94 -6.50 -20.10
C GLY A 112 10.79 -6.76 -19.13
N ASP A 113 10.94 -7.82 -18.33
CA ASP A 113 10.03 -8.13 -17.22
C ASP A 113 10.85 -8.56 -16.00
N SER A 114 10.90 -7.71 -14.98
CA SER A 114 11.64 -8.02 -13.75
C SER A 114 10.99 -9.16 -12.96
N CYS A 115 9.74 -9.51 -13.22
CA CYS A 115 9.01 -10.57 -12.54
C CYS A 115 9.08 -11.93 -13.24
N ALA A 116 9.62 -12.01 -14.45
CA ALA A 116 9.60 -13.24 -15.28
C ALA A 116 10.39 -14.43 -14.69
N ALA A 117 11.24 -14.21 -13.70
CA ALA A 117 12.09 -15.24 -13.08
C ALA A 117 11.51 -15.78 -11.75
N HIS A 118 10.26 -15.47 -11.40
CA HIS A 118 9.67 -15.79 -10.09
C HIS A 118 8.31 -16.47 -10.17
#